data_db61e4198690a6bad40b0289d26473e0
#
_entry.id   db61e4198690a6bad40b0289d26473e0
#
_cell.length_a   1.000
_cell.length_b   1.000
_cell.length_c   1.000
_cell.angle_alpha   90.00
_cell.angle_beta   90.00
_cell.angle_gamma   90.00
#
_symmetry.space_group_name_H-M   'P 1'
#
loop_
_entity.id
_entity.type
_entity.pdbx_description
1 polymer ?
#
loop_
_entity_poly.entity_id
_entity_poly.type
_entity_poly.pdbx_seq_one_letter_code
_entity_poly.pdbx_strand_id
1 'polypeptide(L)'
;VDVTSDDRLRSVVLFGAAVAVLVVGGWWWRAAAPASTAGTAVPSAAAAVPSVGPSVSTPMERLLAAEEPDERVTVRLDPNTGEVLRVRNGSHVVLDPATGSITDIEGDPAVLFPAGELPSFQMTIWREERELAPGQDVSRQASNDGSRYLLQYRCTRPGKLAVTSDEAKINGPARIDCDGTVANAEVLPGVGPFRVSLTAVDKPIDIQAQLVALPHR
;
A
#
# COMPACT_ATOMS: atom_id res chain seq x y z
N VAL A 1 -31.78 -40.08 24.81
CA VAL A 1 -31.27 -39.50 23.54
C VAL A 1 -29.88 -38.97 23.84
N ASP A 2 -28.86 -39.78 23.47
CA ASP A 2 -27.45 -39.53 23.81
C ASP A 2 -26.84 -38.51 22.84
N VAL A 3 -26.79 -37.25 23.27
CA VAL A 3 -26.20 -36.15 22.51
C VAL A 3 -24.72 -35.90 22.88
N THR A 4 -24.15 -36.65 23.80
CA THR A 4 -22.82 -36.38 24.39
C THR A 4 -21.63 -37.03 23.69
N SER A 5 -21.85 -38.00 22.78
CA SER A 5 -20.75 -38.71 22.11
C SER A 5 -20.21 -37.99 20.86
N ASP A 6 -21.05 -37.27 20.13
CA ASP A 6 -20.65 -36.58 18.88
C ASP A 6 -19.80 -35.31 19.12
N ASP A 7 -20.04 -34.60 20.23
CA ASP A 7 -19.27 -33.38 20.54
C ASP A 7 -17.82 -33.68 20.96
N ARG A 8 -17.58 -34.82 21.60
CA ARG A 8 -16.22 -35.24 21.98
C ARG A 8 -15.39 -35.65 20.76
N LEU A 9 -16.00 -36.30 19.79
CA LEU A 9 -15.32 -36.69 18.54
C LEU A 9 -14.97 -35.48 17.70
N ARG A 10 -15.85 -34.48 17.58
CA ARG A 10 -15.59 -33.24 16.88
C ARG A 10 -14.46 -32.41 17.51
N SER A 11 -14.42 -32.33 18.85
CA SER A 11 -13.34 -31.62 19.54
C SER A 11 -11.98 -32.30 19.35
N VAL A 12 -11.89 -33.62 19.35
CA VAL A 12 -10.62 -34.33 19.14
C VAL A 12 -10.12 -34.19 17.72
N VAL A 13 -11.01 -34.19 16.71
CA VAL A 13 -10.63 -34.00 15.30
C VAL A 13 -10.15 -32.58 15.06
N LEU A 14 -10.81 -31.55 15.63
CA LEU A 14 -10.40 -30.18 15.52
C LEU A 14 -9.05 -29.87 16.20
N PHE A 15 -8.81 -30.45 17.37
CA PHE A 15 -7.52 -30.34 18.07
C PHE A 15 -6.39 -31.03 17.31
N GLY A 16 -6.65 -32.21 16.75
CA GLY A 16 -5.66 -32.94 15.95
C GLY A 16 -5.25 -32.19 14.68
N ALA A 17 -6.21 -31.57 13.99
CA ALA A 17 -5.95 -30.77 12.79
C ALA A 17 -5.14 -29.48 13.12
N ALA A 18 -5.43 -28.80 14.21
CA ALA A 18 -4.70 -27.62 14.63
C ALA A 18 -3.22 -27.90 14.97
N VAL A 19 -2.97 -29.01 15.67
CA VAL A 19 -1.58 -29.41 16.00
C VAL A 19 -0.80 -29.80 14.75
N ALA A 20 -1.42 -30.52 13.80
CA ALA A 20 -0.75 -30.87 12.54
C ALA A 20 -0.34 -29.65 11.69
N VAL A 21 -1.19 -28.62 11.62
CA VAL A 21 -0.89 -27.37 10.90
C VAL A 21 0.28 -26.62 11.56
N LEU A 22 0.35 -26.58 12.89
CA LEU A 22 1.43 -25.94 13.63
C LEU A 22 2.78 -26.65 13.44
N VAL A 23 2.79 -27.99 13.42
CA VAL A 23 4.00 -28.77 13.24
C VAL A 23 4.54 -28.63 11.82
N VAL A 24 3.69 -28.72 10.80
CA VAL A 24 4.08 -28.58 9.40
C VAL A 24 4.49 -27.14 9.09
N GLY A 25 3.74 -26.14 9.57
CA GLY A 25 4.06 -24.73 9.40
C GLY A 25 5.34 -24.31 10.11
N GLY A 26 5.57 -24.81 11.32
CA GLY A 26 6.79 -24.53 12.08
C GLY A 26 8.06 -25.12 11.46
N TRP A 27 7.94 -26.32 10.87
CA TRP A 27 9.09 -26.93 10.19
C TRP A 27 9.44 -26.21 8.88
N TRP A 28 8.43 -25.79 8.13
CA TRP A 28 8.65 -25.04 6.88
C TRP A 28 9.31 -23.67 7.14
N TRP A 29 8.92 -23.01 8.23
CA TRP A 29 9.51 -21.74 8.66
C TRP A 29 10.97 -21.90 9.07
N ARG A 30 11.32 -22.99 9.72
CA ARG A 30 12.70 -23.29 10.14
C ARG A 30 13.62 -23.67 8.99
N ALA A 31 13.07 -24.29 7.95
CA ALA A 31 13.82 -24.62 6.72
C ALA A 31 14.07 -23.41 5.82
N ALA A 32 13.20 -22.38 5.89
CA ALA A 32 13.31 -21.15 5.11
C ALA A 32 14.05 -20.01 5.85
N ALA A 33 14.41 -20.19 7.12
CA ALA A 33 15.14 -19.17 7.88
C ALA A 33 16.58 -19.02 7.34
N PRO A 34 17.01 -17.79 6.96
CA PRO A 34 18.38 -17.56 6.57
C PRO A 34 19.34 -17.84 7.75
N ALA A 35 20.38 -18.60 7.49
CA ALA A 35 21.39 -18.92 8.50
C ALA A 35 22.08 -17.66 9.00
N SER A 36 21.88 -17.34 10.28
CA SER A 36 22.60 -16.26 10.95
C SER A 36 24.05 -16.69 11.15
N THR A 37 24.96 -16.23 10.30
CA THR A 37 26.40 -16.40 10.48
C THR A 37 26.86 -15.51 11.64
N ALA A 38 27.00 -16.10 12.82
CA ALA A 38 27.72 -15.50 13.92
C ALA A 38 29.23 -15.43 13.56
N GLY A 39 29.70 -14.25 13.18
CA GLY A 39 31.09 -14.02 12.79
C GLY A 39 32.01 -14.02 14.00
N THR A 40 32.98 -14.92 13.97
CA THR A 40 34.13 -14.94 14.87
C THR A 40 35.15 -13.88 14.39
N ALA A 41 35.51 -12.97 15.27
CA ALA A 41 36.52 -11.95 15.00
C ALA A 41 37.91 -12.53 14.91
N VAL A 42 38.66 -12.21 13.85
CA VAL A 42 40.13 -12.35 13.75
C VAL A 42 40.71 -11.07 13.14
N PRO A 43 41.73 -10.43 13.72
CA PRO A 43 42.30 -9.22 13.16
C PRO A 43 43.44 -9.57 12.19
N SER A 44 43.44 -9.08 10.98
CA SER A 44 44.70 -8.84 10.24
C SER A 44 44.49 -7.89 9.07
N ALA A 45 45.40 -6.94 8.97
CA ALA A 45 45.47 -5.92 7.94
C ALA A 45 45.90 -6.50 6.59
N ALA A 46 45.18 -6.15 5.53
CA ALA A 46 45.72 -5.98 4.16
C ALA A 46 44.66 -5.34 3.29
N ALA A 47 45.04 -4.36 2.50
CA ALA A 47 44.20 -3.62 1.58
C ALA A 47 43.51 -4.55 0.57
N ALA A 48 42.16 -4.53 0.56
CA ALA A 48 41.37 -5.15 -0.49
C ALA A 48 40.21 -4.24 -0.86
N VAL A 49 40.07 -4.03 -2.14
CA VAL A 49 39.01 -3.35 -2.85
C VAL A 49 37.62 -3.76 -2.29
N PRO A 50 36.68 -2.84 -1.98
CA PRO A 50 35.38 -3.21 -1.48
C PRO A 50 34.58 -3.89 -2.58
N SER A 51 34.40 -5.20 -2.46
CA SER A 51 33.39 -5.95 -3.19
C SER A 51 32.03 -5.57 -2.61
N VAL A 52 31.24 -4.82 -3.39
CA VAL A 52 29.89 -4.43 -3.04
C VAL A 52 29.00 -5.67 -3.09
N GLY A 53 28.82 -6.33 -1.94
CA GLY A 53 27.75 -7.29 -1.76
C GLY A 53 26.39 -6.58 -1.76
N PRO A 54 25.29 -7.26 -2.11
CA PRO A 54 23.96 -6.64 -2.09
C PRO A 54 23.59 -6.27 -0.66
N SER A 55 23.83 -5.02 -0.31
CA SER A 55 23.34 -4.43 0.93
C SER A 55 21.82 -4.46 0.88
N VAL A 56 21.18 -5.05 1.89
CA VAL A 56 19.75 -4.92 2.09
C VAL A 56 19.50 -3.45 2.42
N SER A 57 19.15 -2.68 1.40
CA SER A 57 18.87 -1.26 1.56
C SER A 57 17.72 -1.09 2.55
N THR A 58 17.95 -0.25 3.55
CA THR A 58 16.89 0.15 4.49
C THR A 58 15.73 0.78 3.71
N PRO A 59 14.49 0.75 4.23
CA PRO A 59 13.36 1.45 3.60
C PRO A 59 13.69 2.89 3.22
N MET A 60 14.50 3.57 4.03
CA MET A 60 15.00 4.93 3.78
C MET A 60 15.91 4.99 2.54
N GLU A 61 16.85 4.06 2.38
CA GLU A 61 17.72 4.01 1.19
C GLU A 61 16.95 3.71 -0.09
N ARG A 62 15.90 2.88 -0.03
CA ARG A 62 15.03 2.63 -1.19
C ARG A 62 14.22 3.88 -1.57
N LEU A 63 13.75 4.65 -0.59
CA LEU A 63 13.08 5.93 -0.83
C LEU A 63 14.02 6.95 -1.45
N LEU A 64 15.29 6.98 -1.06
CA LEU A 64 16.30 7.89 -1.61
C LEU A 64 16.81 7.44 -2.99
N ALA A 65 16.88 6.12 -3.25
CA ALA A 65 17.36 5.58 -4.52
C ALA A 65 16.31 5.60 -5.66
N ALA A 66 15.04 5.81 -5.34
CA ALA A 66 13.95 5.92 -6.33
C ALA A 66 13.82 7.31 -6.96
N GLU A 67 14.76 8.22 -6.72
CA GLU A 67 14.70 9.60 -7.18
C GLU A 67 15.45 9.81 -8.50
N GLU A 68 14.79 10.48 -9.44
CA GLU A 68 15.45 11.06 -10.61
C GLU A 68 16.39 12.18 -10.17
N PRO A 69 17.61 12.30 -10.80
CA PRO A 69 18.68 13.17 -10.31
C PRO A 69 18.41 14.67 -10.33
N ASP A 70 17.29 15.11 -10.89
CA ASP A 70 16.98 16.55 -11.08
C ASP A 70 16.00 17.12 -10.04
N GLU A 71 15.51 16.34 -9.08
CA GLU A 71 14.49 16.79 -8.15
C GLU A 71 15.00 16.84 -6.71
N ARG A 72 15.02 18.05 -6.15
CA ARG A 72 15.38 18.27 -4.73
C ARG A 72 14.28 17.78 -3.82
N VAL A 73 14.45 16.57 -3.32
CA VAL A 73 13.63 16.05 -2.22
C VAL A 73 14.34 16.33 -0.91
N THR A 74 13.65 17.00 -0.01
CA THR A 74 14.16 17.27 1.33
C THR A 74 13.49 16.30 2.30
N VAL A 75 14.31 15.45 2.94
CA VAL A 75 13.85 14.59 4.02
C VAL A 75 14.17 15.28 5.35
N ARG A 76 13.15 15.50 6.18
CA ARG A 76 13.29 16.03 7.53
C ARG A 76 12.82 14.99 8.53
N LEU A 77 13.58 14.80 9.57
CA LEU A 77 13.18 14.02 10.74
C LEU A 77 12.72 15.00 11.81
N ASP A 78 11.50 14.82 12.32
CA ASP A 78 11.05 15.54 13.52
C ASP A 78 11.74 14.90 14.75
N PRO A 79 12.59 15.64 15.48
CA PRO A 79 13.34 15.10 16.60
C PRO A 79 12.47 14.75 17.82
N ASN A 80 11.22 15.25 17.89
CA ASN A 80 10.33 15.02 19.01
C ASN A 80 9.40 13.83 18.78
N THR A 81 8.90 13.66 17.55
CA THR A 81 7.95 12.59 17.19
C THR A 81 8.61 11.42 16.48
N GLY A 82 9.81 11.63 15.94
CA GLY A 82 10.50 10.64 15.09
C GLY A 82 9.89 10.50 13.69
N GLU A 83 8.90 11.33 13.35
CA GLU A 83 8.25 11.31 12.03
C GLU A 83 9.22 11.74 10.94
N VAL A 84 9.13 11.07 9.81
CA VAL A 84 9.91 11.38 8.61
C VAL A 84 9.05 12.18 7.64
N LEU A 85 9.46 13.42 7.38
CA LEU A 85 8.81 14.34 6.44
C LEU A 85 9.58 14.33 5.12
N ARG A 86 8.93 13.92 4.04
CA ARG A 86 9.45 14.07 2.68
C ARG A 86 8.78 15.27 2.03
N VAL A 87 9.58 16.25 1.64
CA VAL A 87 9.09 17.51 1.05
C VAL A 87 9.43 17.56 -0.43
N ARG A 88 8.44 17.79 -1.28
CA ARG A 88 8.57 17.97 -2.73
C ARG A 88 7.71 19.17 -3.17
N ASN A 89 8.34 20.20 -3.71
CA ASN A 89 7.65 21.39 -4.25
C ASN A 89 6.54 21.96 -3.34
N GLY A 90 6.80 22.06 -2.03
CA GLY A 90 5.83 22.57 -1.06
C GLY A 90 4.79 21.54 -0.60
N SER A 91 4.71 20.38 -1.25
CA SER A 91 3.91 19.24 -0.77
C SER A 91 4.79 18.29 0.03
N HIS A 92 4.25 17.69 1.08
CA HIS A 92 5.00 16.75 1.90
C HIS A 92 4.18 15.54 2.35
N VAL A 93 4.91 14.49 2.68
CA VAL A 93 4.38 13.22 3.14
C VAL A 93 4.90 12.99 4.54
N VAL A 94 4.03 12.60 5.45
CA VAL A 94 4.39 12.12 6.79
C VAL A 94 4.44 10.61 6.76
N LEU A 95 5.56 10.03 7.19
CA LEU A 95 5.78 8.59 7.18
C LEU A 95 5.88 8.07 8.61
N ASP A 96 5.27 6.93 8.85
CA ASP A 96 5.52 6.12 10.05
C ASP A 96 6.94 5.54 9.99
N PRO A 97 7.84 5.89 10.93
CA PRO A 97 9.24 5.45 10.89
C PRO A 97 9.41 3.94 11.07
N ALA A 98 8.44 3.25 11.67
CA ALA A 98 8.51 1.80 11.91
C ALA A 98 8.12 0.99 10.68
N THR A 99 7.11 1.44 9.94
CA THR A 99 6.54 0.69 8.81
C THR A 99 6.90 1.29 7.46
N GLY A 100 7.29 2.58 7.40
CA GLY A 100 7.47 3.35 6.17
C GLY A 100 6.14 3.67 5.46
N SER A 101 5.01 3.39 6.10
CA SER A 101 3.68 3.70 5.55
C SER A 101 3.37 5.18 5.68
N ILE A 102 2.62 5.73 4.73
CA ILE A 102 2.18 7.12 4.75
C ILE A 102 1.06 7.27 5.79
N THR A 103 1.22 8.21 6.71
CA THR A 103 0.23 8.56 7.74
C THR A 103 -0.57 9.78 7.37
N ASP A 104 0.06 10.78 6.74
CA ASP A 104 -0.64 11.99 6.27
C ASP A 104 0.07 12.58 5.04
N ILE A 105 -0.66 13.42 4.29
CA ILE A 105 -0.15 14.19 3.15
C ILE A 105 -0.59 15.64 3.30
N GLU A 106 0.32 16.57 3.03
CA GLU A 106 0.03 17.98 2.89
C GLU A 106 0.44 18.49 1.52
N GLY A 107 -0.41 19.33 0.93
CA GLY A 107 -0.22 19.88 -0.41
C GLY A 107 -0.87 19.03 -1.50
N ASP A 108 -0.32 19.09 -2.72
CA ASP A 108 -0.89 18.42 -3.87
C ASP A 108 -0.41 16.96 -4.00
N PRO A 109 -1.29 15.97 -3.88
CA PRO A 109 -0.94 14.56 -4.05
C PRO A 109 -0.40 14.23 -5.45
N ALA A 110 -0.78 14.98 -6.50
CA ALA A 110 -0.29 14.75 -7.86
C ALA A 110 1.19 15.07 -8.00
N VAL A 111 1.70 16.01 -7.21
CA VAL A 111 3.14 16.33 -7.14
C VAL A 111 3.91 15.21 -6.43
N LEU A 112 3.32 14.63 -5.40
CA LEU A 112 3.96 13.58 -4.59
C LEU A 112 3.98 12.22 -5.28
N PHE A 113 2.92 11.90 -6.05
CA PHE A 113 2.71 10.60 -6.66
C PHE A 113 2.30 10.74 -8.13
N PRO A 114 3.21 11.19 -9.03
CA PRO A 114 2.86 11.46 -10.42
C PRO A 114 2.69 10.18 -11.26
N ALA A 115 3.42 9.12 -10.93
CA ALA A 115 3.42 7.86 -11.68
C ALA A 115 3.97 6.71 -10.82
N GLY A 116 3.90 5.49 -11.33
CA GLY A 116 4.44 4.32 -10.67
C GLY A 116 3.39 3.53 -9.88
N GLU A 117 3.84 2.69 -8.95
CA GLU A 117 2.97 1.93 -8.07
C GLU A 117 2.28 2.83 -7.05
N LEU A 118 1.05 2.46 -6.67
CA LEU A 118 0.34 3.17 -5.63
C LEU A 118 1.04 2.98 -4.29
N PRO A 119 1.34 4.06 -3.55
CA PRO A 119 2.07 4.00 -2.29
C PRO A 119 1.26 3.29 -1.19
N SER A 120 1.96 2.84 -0.16
CA SER A 120 1.33 2.24 1.01
C SER A 120 0.95 3.31 2.02
N PHE A 121 -0.33 3.34 2.39
CA PHE A 121 -0.86 4.19 3.45
C PHE A 121 -1.21 3.36 4.68
N GLN A 122 -1.06 3.96 5.85
CA GLN A 122 -1.42 3.32 7.11
C GLN A 122 -2.93 3.04 7.20
N MET A 123 -3.75 3.97 6.72
CA MET A 123 -5.21 3.86 6.76
C MET A 123 -5.79 3.68 5.35
N THR A 124 -5.47 2.55 4.72
CA THR A 124 -6.09 2.16 3.45
C THR A 124 -7.43 1.47 3.72
N ILE A 125 -8.53 2.07 3.24
CA ILE A 125 -9.89 1.55 3.41
C ILE A 125 -10.10 0.36 2.47
N TRP A 126 -9.72 0.52 1.19
CA TRP A 126 -9.72 -0.57 0.22
C TRP A 126 -8.66 -0.32 -0.86
N ARG A 127 -8.19 -1.42 -1.44
CA ARG A 127 -7.33 -1.44 -2.62
C ARG A 127 -7.90 -2.41 -3.63
N GLU A 128 -7.85 -2.03 -4.91
CA GLU A 128 -8.34 -2.81 -6.03
C GLU A 128 -7.26 -2.91 -7.08
N GLU A 129 -7.06 -4.12 -7.59
CA GLU A 129 -6.17 -4.41 -8.70
C GLU A 129 -6.79 -5.51 -9.55
N ARG A 130 -7.18 -5.18 -10.76
CA ARG A 130 -7.79 -6.14 -11.72
C ARG A 130 -7.80 -5.64 -13.13
N GLU A 131 -8.07 -6.58 -14.06
CA GLU A 131 -8.46 -6.29 -15.42
C GLU A 131 -9.96 -6.01 -15.50
N LEU A 132 -10.35 -5.00 -16.29
CA LEU A 132 -11.72 -4.69 -16.63
C LEU A 132 -11.93 -4.80 -18.14
N ALA A 133 -12.96 -5.53 -18.57
CA ALA A 133 -13.42 -5.55 -19.96
C ALA A 133 -14.16 -4.24 -20.30
N PRO A 134 -14.29 -3.88 -21.59
CA PRO A 134 -15.03 -2.69 -22.01
C PRO A 134 -16.46 -2.67 -21.45
N GLY A 135 -16.84 -1.56 -20.83
CA GLY A 135 -18.15 -1.38 -20.17
C GLY A 135 -18.28 -2.10 -18.81
N GLN A 136 -17.28 -2.87 -18.40
CA GLN A 136 -17.28 -3.48 -17.08
C GLN A 136 -16.91 -2.44 -16.03
N ASP A 137 -17.59 -2.50 -14.87
CA ASP A 137 -17.30 -1.68 -13.71
C ASP A 137 -16.91 -2.53 -12.49
N VAL A 138 -16.23 -1.89 -11.59
CA VAL A 138 -16.02 -2.35 -10.22
C VAL A 138 -16.41 -1.24 -9.26
N SER A 139 -17.22 -1.59 -8.27
CA SER A 139 -17.70 -0.65 -7.26
C SER A 139 -17.20 -1.05 -5.88
N ARG A 140 -16.78 -0.07 -5.08
CA ARG A 140 -16.36 -0.24 -3.69
C ARG A 140 -17.08 0.76 -2.80
N GLN A 141 -17.51 0.29 -1.65
CA GLN A 141 -18.20 1.09 -0.65
C GLN A 141 -17.25 1.45 0.48
N ALA A 142 -17.45 2.63 1.05
CA ALA A 142 -16.80 3.09 2.27
C ALA A 142 -17.81 3.78 3.17
N SER A 143 -17.55 3.75 4.48
CA SER A 143 -18.35 4.49 5.46
C SER A 143 -17.72 5.86 5.68
N ASN A 144 -18.57 6.87 5.81
CA ASN A 144 -18.11 8.18 6.23
C ASN A 144 -17.92 8.20 7.75
N ASP A 145 -16.68 8.23 8.20
CA ASP A 145 -16.28 8.38 9.61
C ASP A 145 -15.81 9.81 9.93
N GLY A 146 -15.98 10.70 8.96
CA GLY A 146 -15.55 12.09 9.04
C GLY A 146 -14.12 12.34 8.60
N SER A 147 -13.32 11.33 8.30
CA SER A 147 -11.96 11.50 7.76
C SER A 147 -11.93 12.24 6.43
N ARG A 148 -10.78 12.77 6.06
CA ARG A 148 -10.51 13.20 4.68
C ARG A 148 -10.20 11.97 3.85
N TYR A 149 -10.76 11.86 2.66
CA TYR A 149 -10.55 10.71 1.80
C TYR A 149 -9.78 11.11 0.55
N LEU A 150 -8.70 10.37 0.28
CA LEU A 150 -7.95 10.46 -0.97
C LEU A 150 -8.19 9.19 -1.78
N LEU A 151 -8.71 9.36 -3.00
CA LEU A 151 -8.80 8.32 -4.00
C LEU A 151 -7.62 8.46 -4.95
N GLN A 152 -6.81 7.41 -5.04
CA GLN A 152 -5.74 7.29 -6.02
C GLN A 152 -6.09 6.17 -7.00
N TYR A 153 -5.93 6.43 -8.28
CA TYR A 153 -6.23 5.45 -9.32
C TYR A 153 -5.35 5.66 -10.55
N ARG A 154 -5.02 4.57 -11.19
CA ARG A 154 -4.31 4.54 -12.47
C ARG A 154 -4.80 3.37 -13.30
N CYS A 155 -4.54 3.43 -14.58
CA CYS A 155 -4.73 2.28 -15.46
C CYS A 155 -3.60 2.16 -16.47
N THR A 156 -3.38 0.94 -16.94
CA THR A 156 -2.44 0.59 -17.99
C THR A 156 -3.15 -0.13 -19.12
N ARG A 157 -2.49 -0.33 -20.22
CA ARG A 157 -3.02 -0.69 -21.55
C ARG A 157 -3.81 0.47 -22.17
N PRO A 158 -3.73 0.64 -23.50
CA PRO A 158 -4.42 1.73 -24.19
C PRO A 158 -5.94 1.66 -24.02
N GLY A 159 -6.52 2.63 -23.35
CA GLY A 159 -7.95 2.73 -23.07
C GLY A 159 -8.26 3.93 -22.20
N LYS A 160 -9.49 3.97 -21.67
CA LYS A 160 -9.95 5.04 -20.78
C LYS A 160 -10.66 4.46 -19.57
N LEU A 161 -10.35 5.04 -18.41
CA LEU A 161 -11.00 4.74 -17.14
C LEU A 161 -11.93 5.90 -16.78
N ALA A 162 -13.20 5.60 -16.49
CA ALA A 162 -14.14 6.55 -15.89
C ALA A 162 -14.32 6.25 -14.40
N VAL A 163 -14.43 7.31 -13.60
CA VAL A 163 -14.62 7.25 -12.15
C VAL A 163 -15.88 8.01 -11.81
N THR A 164 -16.77 7.37 -11.06
CA THR A 164 -18.03 7.96 -10.58
C THR A 164 -18.21 7.65 -9.11
N SER A 165 -19.13 8.34 -8.46
CA SER A 165 -19.49 8.05 -7.06
C SER A 165 -20.98 8.28 -6.83
N ASP A 166 -21.49 7.49 -5.87
CA ASP A 166 -22.82 7.67 -5.29
C ASP A 166 -22.64 8.13 -3.84
N GLU A 167 -23.44 9.09 -3.40
CA GLU A 167 -23.43 9.69 -2.06
C GLU A 167 -22.09 10.38 -1.67
N ALA A 168 -21.22 10.67 -2.68
CA ALA A 168 -20.01 11.46 -2.49
C ALA A 168 -19.72 12.34 -3.71
N LYS A 169 -18.99 13.42 -3.52
CA LYS A 169 -18.43 14.25 -4.59
C LYS A 169 -16.96 13.91 -4.76
N ILE A 170 -16.53 13.59 -5.97
CA ILE A 170 -15.13 13.40 -6.33
C ILE A 170 -14.59 14.72 -6.87
N ASN A 171 -13.58 15.27 -6.21
CA ASN A 171 -12.86 16.46 -6.61
C ASN A 171 -11.53 16.03 -7.26
N GLY A 172 -11.58 15.72 -8.54
CA GLY A 172 -10.47 15.20 -9.34
C GLY A 172 -10.94 14.80 -10.74
N PRO A 173 -10.06 14.22 -11.58
CA PRO A 173 -10.41 13.84 -12.94
C PRO A 173 -11.40 12.67 -12.94
N ALA A 174 -12.62 12.91 -13.47
CA ALA A 174 -13.65 11.88 -13.60
C ALA A 174 -13.35 10.87 -14.72
N ARG A 175 -12.39 11.15 -15.59
CA ARG A 175 -11.94 10.26 -16.68
C ARG A 175 -10.47 10.49 -16.93
N ILE A 176 -9.72 9.39 -17.11
CA ILE A 176 -8.29 9.42 -17.43
C ILE A 176 -7.98 8.51 -18.62
N ASP A 177 -6.92 8.85 -19.34
CA ASP A 177 -6.30 7.96 -20.32
C ASP A 177 -5.36 6.98 -19.60
N CYS A 178 -5.32 5.72 -20.07
CA CYS A 178 -4.53 4.67 -19.42
C CYS A 178 -3.08 4.67 -19.92
N ASP A 179 -2.29 5.58 -19.40
CA ASP A 179 -0.85 5.76 -19.69
C ASP A 179 0.05 5.36 -18.50
N GLY A 180 -0.53 4.90 -17.39
CA GLY A 180 0.19 4.56 -16.17
C GLY A 180 0.38 5.73 -15.19
N THR A 181 -0.05 6.93 -15.56
CA THR A 181 -0.06 8.10 -14.65
C THR A 181 -1.02 7.85 -13.50
N VAL A 182 -0.65 8.28 -12.31
CA VAL A 182 -1.50 8.21 -11.12
C VAL A 182 -2.37 9.46 -11.04
N ALA A 183 -3.68 9.26 -11.11
CA ALA A 183 -4.66 10.31 -10.81
C ALA A 183 -4.98 10.31 -9.33
N ASN A 184 -5.13 11.51 -8.79
CA ASN A 184 -5.46 11.75 -7.40
C ASN A 184 -6.75 12.55 -7.32
N ALA A 185 -7.65 12.18 -6.44
CA ALA A 185 -8.92 12.88 -6.23
C ALA A 185 -9.28 12.90 -4.75
N GLU A 186 -9.69 14.05 -4.26
CA GLU A 186 -10.32 14.14 -2.95
C GLU A 186 -11.77 13.65 -3.04
N VAL A 187 -12.17 12.80 -2.10
CA VAL A 187 -13.56 12.34 -2.00
C VAL A 187 -14.21 13.04 -0.83
N LEU A 188 -15.29 13.75 -1.13
CA LEU A 188 -16.11 14.49 -0.17
C LEU A 188 -17.41 13.72 0.03
N PRO A 189 -17.52 12.85 1.04
CA PRO A 189 -18.71 12.06 1.27
C PRO A 189 -19.88 12.95 1.77
N GLY A 190 -21.09 12.52 1.44
CA GLY A 190 -22.31 13.03 2.04
C GLY A 190 -22.56 12.49 3.45
N VAL A 191 -23.81 12.45 3.86
CA VAL A 191 -24.19 11.86 5.14
C VAL A 191 -24.33 10.35 4.98
N GLY A 192 -23.42 9.57 5.57
CA GLY A 192 -23.48 8.11 5.56
C GLY A 192 -22.49 7.44 4.61
N PRO A 193 -22.72 6.16 4.29
CA PRO A 193 -21.83 5.39 3.42
C PRO A 193 -21.90 5.89 1.98
N PHE A 194 -20.78 5.83 1.28
CA PHE A 194 -20.68 6.23 -0.12
C PHE A 194 -20.04 5.12 -0.96
N ARG A 195 -20.21 5.21 -2.27
CA ARG A 195 -19.68 4.23 -3.22
C ARG A 195 -18.85 4.92 -4.29
N VAL A 196 -17.71 4.30 -4.66
CA VAL A 196 -16.89 4.70 -5.79
C VAL A 196 -16.93 3.59 -6.81
N SER A 197 -17.18 3.94 -8.07
CA SER A 197 -17.23 3.02 -9.22
C SER A 197 -16.18 3.39 -10.26
N LEU A 198 -15.47 2.38 -10.75
CA LEU A 198 -14.39 2.47 -11.73
C LEU A 198 -14.82 1.65 -12.96
N THR A 199 -14.93 2.28 -14.13
CA THR A 199 -15.48 1.65 -15.35
C THR A 199 -14.49 1.75 -16.51
N ALA A 200 -14.18 0.63 -17.16
CA ALA A 200 -13.48 0.62 -18.43
C ALA A 200 -14.40 1.12 -19.55
N VAL A 201 -14.00 2.18 -20.27
CA VAL A 201 -14.91 2.86 -21.22
C VAL A 201 -14.96 2.13 -22.56
N ASP A 202 -13.81 1.93 -23.20
CA ASP A 202 -13.71 1.56 -24.62
C ASP A 202 -12.90 0.30 -24.90
N LYS A 203 -11.96 -0.03 -24.05
CA LYS A 203 -11.03 -1.16 -24.24
C LYS A 203 -10.78 -1.88 -22.93
N PRO A 204 -10.29 -3.14 -22.98
CA PRO A 204 -9.83 -3.81 -21.76
C PRO A 204 -8.62 -3.07 -21.19
N ILE A 205 -8.66 -2.81 -19.89
CA ILE A 205 -7.62 -2.09 -19.14
C ILE A 205 -7.28 -2.83 -17.85
N ASP A 206 -6.04 -2.70 -17.41
CA ASP A 206 -5.66 -3.08 -16.04
C ASP A 206 -5.77 -1.85 -15.14
N ILE A 207 -6.50 -1.97 -14.06
CA ILE A 207 -6.66 -0.88 -13.09
C ILE A 207 -5.94 -1.19 -11.78
N GLN A 208 -5.43 -0.14 -11.17
CA GLN A 208 -5.07 -0.11 -9.76
C GLN A 208 -5.73 1.11 -9.14
N ALA A 209 -6.39 0.91 -8.02
CA ALA A 209 -7.03 1.99 -7.28
C ALA A 209 -6.99 1.72 -5.77
N GLN A 210 -6.98 2.80 -4.99
CA GLN A 210 -7.11 2.71 -3.54
C GLN A 210 -7.82 3.93 -2.98
N LEU A 211 -8.58 3.71 -1.92
CA LEU A 211 -9.17 4.76 -1.11
C LEU A 211 -8.47 4.74 0.26
N VAL A 212 -7.97 5.88 0.66
CA VAL A 212 -7.31 6.04 1.94
C VAL A 212 -8.01 7.10 2.78
N ALA A 213 -8.04 6.89 4.10
CA ALA A 213 -8.44 7.89 5.06
C ALA A 213 -7.20 8.64 5.54
N LEU A 214 -7.29 9.96 5.53
CA LEU A 214 -6.26 10.86 6.05
C LEU A 214 -6.77 11.50 7.35
N PRO A 215 -5.89 11.83 8.29
CA PRO A 215 -6.26 12.49 9.52
C PRO A 215 -7.03 13.79 9.28
N HIS A 216 -7.91 14.14 10.22
CA HIS A 216 -8.52 15.47 10.25
C HIS A 216 -7.45 16.52 10.54
N ARG A 217 -7.58 17.66 9.89
CA ARG A 217 -6.80 18.87 10.22
C ARG A 217 -7.57 19.80 11.10
#